data_3ee10f1491413a4ce8d30bda744305ee
#
_entry.id   3ee10f1491413a4ce8d30bda744305ee
#
_cell.length_a   1.000
_cell.length_b   1.000
_cell.length_c   1.000
_cell.angle_alpha   90.00
_cell.angle_beta   90.00
_cell.angle_gamma   90.00
#
_symmetry.space_group_name_H-M   'P 1'
#
loop_
_entity.id
_entity.type
_entity.pdbx_description
1 polymer ?
#
loop_
_entity_poly.entity_id
_entity_poly.type
_entity_poly.pdbx_seq_one_letter_code
_entity_poly.pdbx_strand_id
1 'polypeptide(L)'
;LSLVYLFFFKKINLKNFFIIFLISFIVASPYILRNYYTFEKIALTKSLGYNLWKGNNPFAPVEGAETSEAFSHNNINEKIENLPKNKLYDFYYDKMFFNEGINYILADPILFVKNYIKKVFSFFYFNTNSDYPNYYHPLFIFPIILTSLFSSIGIFFSFKKMDFDKGFLLFYLFFNILLFSVFFILPRYKMIILPIQLIFMNYFF
;
A
#
# COMPACT_ATOMS: atom_id res chain seq x y z
N LEU A 1 9.11 10.64 1.65
CA LEU A 1 8.48 11.19 0.45
C LEU A 1 7.97 12.60 0.67
N SER A 2 7.18 12.84 1.72
CA SER A 2 6.74 14.19 2.10
C SER A 2 7.90 15.17 2.22
N LEU A 3 9.01 14.72 2.77
CA LEU A 3 10.23 15.50 2.91
C LEU A 3 10.83 15.90 1.55
N VAL A 4 10.78 14.99 0.57
CA VAL A 4 11.24 15.23 -0.80
C VAL A 4 10.34 16.29 -1.46
N TYR A 5 9.03 16.15 -1.34
CA TYR A 5 8.09 17.15 -1.87
C TYR A 5 8.36 18.55 -1.29
N LEU A 6 8.48 18.65 0.04
CA LEU A 6 8.77 19.93 0.71
C LEU A 6 10.10 20.54 0.25
N PHE A 7 11.10 19.72 -0.01
CA PHE A 7 12.39 20.18 -0.52
C PHE A 7 12.29 20.71 -1.97
N PHE A 8 11.63 19.98 -2.89
CA PHE A 8 11.46 20.41 -4.26
C PHE A 8 10.68 21.72 -4.38
N PHE A 9 9.68 21.95 -3.53
CA PHE A 9 8.95 23.23 -3.51
C PHE A 9 9.63 24.30 -2.66
N LYS A 10 10.91 24.11 -2.28
CA LYS A 10 11.71 25.07 -1.50
C LYS A 10 11.08 25.52 -0.18
N LYS A 11 10.22 24.69 0.40
CA LYS A 11 9.62 24.94 1.74
C LYS A 11 10.58 24.57 2.86
N ILE A 12 11.59 23.74 2.57
CA ILE A 12 12.72 23.44 3.46
C ILE A 12 14.02 23.61 2.72
N ASN A 13 15.05 24.10 3.41
CA ASN A 13 16.39 24.18 2.88
C ASN A 13 17.12 22.84 3.00
N LEU A 14 18.24 22.68 2.30
CA LEU A 14 19.03 21.45 2.28
C LEU A 14 19.48 21.03 3.69
N LYS A 15 19.87 21.99 4.54
CA LYS A 15 20.27 21.72 5.93
C LYS A 15 19.13 21.06 6.72
N ASN A 16 17.93 21.65 6.68
CA ASN A 16 16.78 21.12 7.39
C ASN A 16 16.33 19.76 6.81
N PHE A 17 16.45 19.57 5.49
CA PHE A 17 16.20 18.29 4.86
C PHE A 17 17.10 17.19 5.47
N PHE A 18 18.41 17.42 5.54
CA PHE A 18 19.33 16.45 6.11
C PHE A 18 19.13 16.24 7.62
N ILE A 19 18.81 17.29 8.37
CA ILE A 19 18.52 17.17 9.81
C ILE A 19 17.30 16.25 10.03
N ILE A 20 16.20 16.49 9.33
CA ILE A 20 14.98 15.67 9.48
C ILE A 20 15.25 14.23 9.03
N PHE A 21 15.98 14.04 7.93
CA PHE A 21 16.37 12.71 7.46
C PHE A 21 17.22 11.98 8.50
N LEU A 22 18.20 12.63 9.08
CA LEU A 22 19.08 12.07 10.11
C LEU A 22 18.29 11.69 11.37
N ILE A 23 17.41 12.57 11.85
CA ILE A 23 16.55 12.29 13.00
C ILE A 23 15.67 11.08 12.72
N SER A 24 15.07 11.01 11.54
CA SER A 24 14.23 9.87 11.14
C SER A 24 15.02 8.55 11.12
N PHE A 25 16.27 8.60 10.64
CA PHE A 25 17.16 7.45 10.63
C PHE A 25 17.58 7.03 12.06
N ILE A 26 17.89 7.99 12.94
CA ILE A 26 18.23 7.72 14.34
C ILE A 26 17.04 7.05 15.05
N VAL A 27 15.82 7.53 14.84
CA VAL A 27 14.60 6.93 15.43
C VAL A 27 14.38 5.50 14.92
N ALA A 28 14.66 5.22 13.64
CA ALA A 28 14.52 3.87 13.08
C ALA A 28 15.68 2.93 13.44
N SER A 29 16.86 3.47 13.79
CA SER A 29 18.10 2.72 13.96
C SER A 29 18.03 1.61 15.04
N PRO A 30 17.38 1.78 16.20
CA PRO A 30 17.30 0.71 17.20
C PRO A 30 16.63 -0.55 16.64
N TYR A 31 15.58 -0.37 15.81
CA TYR A 31 14.91 -1.49 15.17
C TYR A 31 15.77 -2.18 14.11
N ILE A 32 16.46 -1.39 13.29
CA ILE A 32 17.40 -1.90 12.26
C ILE A 32 18.54 -2.67 12.93
N LEU A 33 19.15 -2.11 14.00
CA LEU A 33 20.21 -2.74 14.75
C LEU A 33 19.75 -4.05 15.39
N ARG A 34 18.59 -4.05 16.05
CA ARG A 34 18.00 -5.29 16.60
C ARG A 34 17.87 -6.36 15.52
N ASN A 35 17.33 -6.02 14.35
CA ASN A 35 17.17 -6.98 13.26
C ASN A 35 18.51 -7.47 12.73
N TYR A 36 19.51 -6.60 12.65
CA TYR A 36 20.86 -6.97 12.25
C TYR A 36 21.51 -7.94 13.26
N TYR A 37 21.45 -7.65 14.55
CA TYR A 37 21.98 -8.57 15.58
C TYR A 37 21.24 -9.90 15.65
N THR A 38 19.93 -9.89 15.41
CA THR A 38 19.13 -11.14 15.49
C THR A 38 19.26 -11.99 14.23
N PHE A 39 19.27 -11.39 13.06
CA PHE A 39 19.13 -12.08 11.77
C PHE A 39 20.33 -11.91 10.84
N GLU A 40 21.31 -11.11 11.22
CA GLU A 40 22.44 -10.74 10.36
C GLU A 40 21.99 -10.11 9.03
N LYS A 41 20.83 -9.46 9.03
CA LYS A 41 20.21 -8.81 7.87
C LYS A 41 19.72 -7.42 8.21
N ILE A 42 20.00 -6.46 7.32
CA ILE A 42 19.43 -5.12 7.40
C ILE A 42 18.03 -5.19 6.79
N ALA A 43 17.00 -5.12 7.63
CA ALA A 43 15.60 -5.17 7.18
C ALA A 43 14.68 -4.40 8.13
N LEU A 44 13.72 -3.69 7.55
CA LEU A 44 12.61 -3.05 8.26
C LEU A 44 11.37 -3.97 8.34
N THR A 45 11.20 -4.87 7.36
CA THR A 45 10.06 -5.80 7.29
C THR A 45 10.51 -7.12 6.68
N LYS A 46 9.76 -8.17 6.94
CA LYS A 46 9.97 -9.52 6.40
C LYS A 46 8.71 -10.01 5.66
N SER A 47 7.88 -9.09 5.17
CA SER A 47 6.60 -9.44 4.55
C SER A 47 6.34 -8.68 3.24
N LEU A 48 7.35 -8.05 2.66
CA LEU A 48 7.22 -7.32 1.40
C LEU A 48 6.87 -8.27 0.25
N GLY A 49 7.62 -9.38 0.15
CA GLY A 49 7.43 -10.38 -0.89
C GLY A 49 6.10 -11.10 -0.76
N TYR A 50 5.76 -11.50 0.46
CA TYR A 50 4.46 -12.12 0.73
C TYR A 50 3.29 -11.20 0.35
N ASN A 51 3.37 -9.92 0.70
CA ASN A 51 2.33 -8.95 0.36
C ASN A 51 2.25 -8.70 -1.16
N LEU A 52 3.40 -8.69 -1.86
CA LEU A 52 3.43 -8.59 -3.31
C LEU A 52 2.73 -9.78 -3.96
N TRP A 53 3.10 -11.00 -3.58
CA TRP A 53 2.49 -12.22 -4.09
C TRP A 53 0.98 -12.27 -3.78
N LYS A 54 0.60 -12.00 -2.53
CA LYS A 54 -0.79 -11.99 -2.09
C LYS A 54 -1.68 -11.10 -2.96
N GLY A 55 -1.17 -9.96 -3.39
CA GLY A 55 -1.91 -9.03 -4.23
C GLY A 55 -1.88 -9.33 -5.73
N ASN A 56 -0.99 -10.20 -6.21
CA ASN A 56 -0.72 -10.34 -7.64
C ASN A 56 -0.71 -11.78 -8.15
N ASN A 57 -1.03 -12.78 -7.30
CA ASN A 57 -1.23 -14.15 -7.78
C ASN A 57 -2.53 -14.25 -8.59
N PRO A 58 -2.70 -15.29 -9.44
CA PRO A 58 -3.87 -15.42 -10.32
C PRO A 58 -5.23 -15.45 -9.61
N PHE A 59 -5.26 -15.84 -8.35
CA PHE A 59 -6.46 -15.93 -7.51
C PHE A 59 -6.63 -14.72 -6.58
N ALA A 60 -5.77 -13.69 -6.72
CA ALA A 60 -5.79 -12.54 -5.82
C ALA A 60 -7.08 -11.72 -5.99
N PRO A 61 -7.90 -11.58 -4.93
CA PRO A 61 -9.02 -10.65 -4.96
C PRO A 61 -8.50 -9.20 -4.97
N VAL A 62 -9.34 -8.28 -5.37
CA VAL A 62 -9.01 -6.84 -5.29
C VAL A 62 -8.84 -6.43 -3.83
N GLU A 63 -9.76 -6.90 -2.98
CA GLU A 63 -9.70 -6.79 -1.52
C GLU A 63 -10.03 -8.15 -0.93
N GLY A 64 -9.23 -8.62 0.02
CA GLY A 64 -9.51 -9.90 0.65
C GLY A 64 -8.27 -10.61 1.15
N ALA A 65 -8.50 -11.81 1.66
CA ALA A 65 -7.44 -12.73 2.06
C ALA A 65 -7.00 -13.59 0.87
N GLU A 66 -5.84 -14.21 0.99
CA GLU A 66 -5.38 -15.26 0.10
C GLU A 66 -6.29 -16.48 0.16
N THR A 67 -6.49 -17.12 -0.97
CA THR A 67 -7.30 -18.33 -1.07
C THR A 67 -6.45 -19.60 -0.98
N SER A 68 -7.07 -20.74 -0.63
CA SER A 68 -6.42 -22.04 -0.63
C SER A 68 -5.89 -22.43 -2.00
N GLU A 69 -6.61 -22.05 -3.06
CA GLU A 69 -6.21 -22.28 -4.45
C GLU A 69 -4.90 -21.56 -4.79
N ALA A 70 -4.67 -20.36 -4.23
CA ALA A 70 -3.42 -19.62 -4.44
C ALA A 70 -2.21 -20.38 -3.89
N PHE A 71 -2.35 -21.05 -2.75
CA PHE A 71 -1.28 -21.85 -2.14
C PHE A 71 -1.05 -23.21 -2.84
N SER A 72 -2.10 -23.78 -3.42
CA SER A 72 -2.00 -25.02 -4.20
C SER A 72 -1.38 -24.78 -5.57
N HIS A 73 -1.49 -23.58 -6.11
CA HIS A 73 -0.98 -23.23 -7.42
C HIS A 73 0.55 -23.16 -7.43
N ASN A 74 1.18 -23.65 -8.48
CA ASN A 74 2.65 -23.71 -8.66
C ASN A 74 3.39 -24.36 -7.47
N ASN A 75 2.77 -25.30 -6.78
CA ASN A 75 3.37 -26.04 -5.67
C ASN A 75 3.90 -25.12 -4.56
N ILE A 76 3.20 -24.03 -4.27
CA ILE A 76 3.62 -23.05 -3.23
C ILE A 76 3.77 -23.75 -1.88
N ASN A 77 2.83 -24.64 -1.51
CA ASN A 77 2.91 -25.40 -0.26
C ASN A 77 4.20 -26.25 -0.18
N GLU A 78 4.54 -26.96 -1.24
CA GLU A 78 5.76 -27.75 -1.32
C GLU A 78 7.02 -26.88 -1.23
N LYS A 79 7.02 -25.73 -1.90
CA LYS A 79 8.11 -24.75 -1.80
C LYS A 79 8.29 -24.24 -0.37
N ILE A 80 7.19 -23.99 0.36
CA ILE A 80 7.22 -23.57 1.77
C ILE A 80 7.82 -24.68 2.64
N GLU A 81 7.40 -25.93 2.46
CA GLU A 81 7.87 -27.06 3.25
C GLU A 81 9.38 -27.30 3.08
N ASN A 82 9.91 -27.06 1.89
CA ASN A 82 11.32 -27.22 1.56
C ASN A 82 12.21 -26.06 2.01
N LEU A 83 11.66 -24.99 2.60
CA LEU A 83 12.46 -23.88 3.10
C LEU A 83 13.28 -24.27 4.34
N PRO A 84 14.53 -23.79 4.46
CA PRO A 84 15.36 -24.02 5.64
C PRO A 84 14.71 -23.48 6.92
N LYS A 85 14.40 -24.37 7.89
CA LYS A 85 13.75 -24.02 9.16
C LYS A 85 14.78 -23.53 10.18
N ASN A 86 15.40 -22.37 9.94
CA ASN A 86 16.40 -21.76 10.83
C ASN A 86 16.01 -20.31 11.17
N LYS A 87 16.90 -19.56 11.85
CA LYS A 87 16.68 -18.16 12.25
C LYS A 87 16.34 -17.22 11.07
N LEU A 88 16.67 -17.60 9.83
CA LEU A 88 16.41 -16.82 8.63
C LEU A 88 15.17 -17.29 7.86
N TYR A 89 14.38 -18.22 8.40
CA TYR A 89 13.22 -18.79 7.74
C TYR A 89 12.28 -17.72 7.15
N ASP A 90 11.94 -16.69 7.94
CA ASP A 90 11.06 -15.60 7.48
C ASP A 90 11.62 -14.84 6.26
N PHE A 91 12.94 -14.71 6.17
CA PHE A 91 13.58 -14.05 5.02
C PHE A 91 13.54 -14.94 3.77
N TYR A 92 13.73 -16.26 3.93
CA TYR A 92 13.60 -17.20 2.82
C TYR A 92 12.16 -17.27 2.34
N TYR A 93 11.21 -17.30 3.26
CA TYR A 93 9.79 -17.28 3.00
C TYR A 93 9.40 -16.02 2.20
N ASP A 94 9.77 -14.84 2.68
CA ASP A 94 9.47 -13.57 2.00
C ASP A 94 10.15 -13.49 0.61
N LYS A 95 11.41 -13.93 0.50
CA LYS A 95 12.13 -13.97 -0.78
C LYS A 95 11.48 -14.91 -1.79
N MET A 96 11.05 -16.08 -1.34
CA MET A 96 10.34 -17.04 -2.20
C MET A 96 9.06 -16.43 -2.74
N PHE A 97 8.24 -15.83 -1.89
CA PHE A 97 7.01 -15.15 -2.30
C PHE A 97 7.27 -13.92 -3.17
N PHE A 98 8.34 -13.18 -2.92
CA PHE A 98 8.73 -12.07 -3.78
C PHE A 98 8.99 -12.54 -5.22
N ASN A 99 9.78 -13.61 -5.37
CA ASN A 99 10.08 -14.19 -6.68
C ASN A 99 8.80 -14.69 -7.38
N GLU A 100 7.94 -15.41 -6.66
CA GLU A 100 6.65 -15.86 -7.22
C GLU A 100 5.76 -14.69 -7.63
N GLY A 101 5.67 -13.63 -6.81
CA GLY A 101 4.91 -12.43 -7.14
C GLY A 101 5.41 -11.74 -8.41
N ILE A 102 6.74 -11.61 -8.55
CA ILE A 102 7.35 -11.08 -9.78
C ILE A 102 7.08 -11.98 -10.98
N ASN A 103 7.20 -13.30 -10.82
CA ASN A 103 6.95 -14.25 -11.90
C ASN A 103 5.51 -14.13 -12.42
N TYR A 104 4.51 -13.99 -11.55
CA TYR A 104 3.12 -13.77 -11.97
C TYR A 104 2.92 -12.44 -12.70
N ILE A 105 3.54 -11.37 -12.23
CA ILE A 105 3.47 -10.06 -12.89
C ILE A 105 4.07 -10.12 -14.30
N LEU A 106 5.20 -10.81 -14.44
CA LEU A 106 5.88 -10.97 -15.75
C LEU A 106 5.17 -11.94 -16.69
N ALA A 107 4.51 -12.98 -16.14
CA ALA A 107 3.77 -13.95 -16.94
C ALA A 107 2.50 -13.35 -17.56
N ASP A 108 1.79 -12.47 -16.84
CA ASP A 108 0.61 -11.77 -17.36
C ASP A 108 0.59 -10.29 -16.91
N PRO A 109 1.35 -9.42 -17.59
CA PRO A 109 1.39 -7.99 -17.28
C PRO A 109 0.04 -7.30 -17.48
N ILE A 110 -0.80 -7.79 -18.38
CA ILE A 110 -2.12 -7.20 -18.66
C ILE A 110 -3.04 -7.44 -17.47
N LEU A 111 -3.06 -8.66 -16.95
CA LEU A 111 -3.82 -8.98 -15.73
C LEU A 111 -3.34 -8.14 -14.54
N PHE A 112 -2.02 -7.99 -14.38
CA PHE A 112 -1.45 -7.13 -13.34
C PHE A 112 -1.98 -5.69 -13.45
N VAL A 113 -1.89 -5.06 -14.62
CA VAL A 113 -2.36 -3.68 -14.84
C VAL A 113 -3.87 -3.57 -14.59
N LYS A 114 -4.66 -4.53 -15.08
CA LYS A 114 -6.11 -4.58 -14.83
C LYS A 114 -6.44 -4.63 -13.33
N ASN A 115 -5.76 -5.50 -12.58
CA ASN A 115 -5.98 -5.64 -11.15
C ASN A 115 -5.44 -4.42 -10.38
N TYR A 116 -4.31 -3.85 -10.80
CA TYR A 116 -3.78 -2.62 -10.25
C TYR A 116 -4.78 -1.46 -10.34
N ILE A 117 -5.38 -1.26 -11.53
CA ILE A 117 -6.39 -0.22 -11.73
C ILE A 117 -7.63 -0.47 -10.85
N LYS A 118 -8.11 -1.71 -10.76
CA LYS A 118 -9.21 -2.06 -9.85
C LYS A 118 -8.89 -1.71 -8.40
N LYS A 119 -7.65 -1.97 -7.95
CA LYS A 119 -7.18 -1.64 -6.62
C LYS A 119 -7.14 -0.13 -6.37
N VAL A 120 -6.69 0.67 -7.34
CA VAL A 120 -6.72 2.14 -7.27
C VAL A 120 -8.15 2.64 -7.05
N PHE A 121 -9.12 2.15 -7.84
CA PHE A 121 -10.52 2.52 -7.67
C PHE A 121 -11.13 2.01 -6.36
N SER A 122 -10.66 0.87 -5.87
CA SER A 122 -11.11 0.34 -4.58
C SER A 122 -10.84 1.29 -3.41
N PHE A 123 -9.81 2.13 -3.46
CA PHE A 123 -9.56 3.15 -2.45
C PHE A 123 -10.69 4.19 -2.35
N PHE A 124 -11.39 4.44 -3.43
CA PHE A 124 -12.57 5.32 -3.47
C PHE A 124 -13.89 4.55 -3.31
N TYR A 125 -13.83 3.28 -2.90
CA TYR A 125 -14.99 2.40 -2.71
C TYR A 125 -15.86 2.20 -3.96
N PHE A 126 -15.28 2.36 -5.15
CA PHE A 126 -15.96 2.04 -6.41
C PHE A 126 -15.98 0.54 -6.72
N ASN A 127 -15.27 -0.27 -5.94
CA ASN A 127 -15.37 -1.73 -5.95
C ASN A 127 -15.90 -2.19 -4.60
N THR A 128 -17.11 -2.74 -4.58
CA THR A 128 -17.79 -3.18 -3.37
C THR A 128 -17.60 -4.67 -3.08
N ASN A 129 -16.86 -5.39 -3.90
CA ASN A 129 -16.58 -6.81 -3.70
C ASN A 129 -15.39 -6.98 -2.75
N SER A 130 -15.67 -7.55 -1.58
CA SER A 130 -14.65 -7.88 -0.59
C SER A 130 -14.99 -9.20 0.08
N ASP A 131 -13.98 -10.02 0.35
CA ASP A 131 -14.13 -11.28 1.07
C ASP A 131 -14.21 -11.07 2.60
N TYR A 132 -14.09 -9.82 3.08
CA TYR A 132 -14.19 -9.54 4.51
C TYR A 132 -15.64 -9.53 4.97
N PRO A 133 -16.02 -10.39 5.95
CA PRO A 133 -17.39 -10.46 6.47
C PRO A 133 -17.86 -9.10 7.01
N ASN A 134 -19.09 -8.72 6.67
CA ASN A 134 -19.75 -7.49 7.13
C ASN A 134 -19.04 -6.16 6.80
N TYR A 135 -17.93 -6.18 6.07
CA TYR A 135 -17.20 -4.95 5.74
C TYR A 135 -18.03 -4.02 4.86
N TYR A 136 -18.80 -4.57 3.91
CA TYR A 136 -19.67 -3.82 3.02
C TYR A 136 -21.14 -3.81 3.49
N HIS A 137 -21.38 -3.91 4.80
CA HIS A 137 -22.73 -3.73 5.32
C HIS A 137 -23.23 -2.30 5.02
N PRO A 138 -24.46 -2.11 4.48
CA PRO A 138 -24.95 -0.81 4.00
C PRO A 138 -24.81 0.34 5.01
N LEU A 139 -25.10 0.09 6.30
CA LEU A 139 -25.01 1.11 7.35
C LEU A 139 -23.58 1.66 7.56
N PHE A 140 -22.55 0.84 7.29
CA PHE A 140 -21.17 1.26 7.45
C PHE A 140 -20.58 1.81 6.18
N ILE A 141 -20.90 1.19 5.04
CA ILE A 141 -20.27 1.54 3.77
C ILE A 141 -20.89 2.80 3.13
N PHE A 142 -22.19 3.04 3.33
CA PHE A 142 -22.87 4.18 2.71
C PHE A 142 -22.24 5.54 3.05
N PRO A 143 -21.94 5.90 4.31
CA PRO A 143 -21.27 7.15 4.64
C PRO A 143 -19.88 7.25 3.99
N ILE A 144 -19.15 6.14 3.87
CA ILE A 144 -17.81 6.09 3.30
C ILE A 144 -17.87 6.29 1.78
N ILE A 145 -18.85 5.68 1.10
CA ILE A 145 -19.09 5.90 -0.33
C ILE A 145 -19.44 7.36 -0.60
N LEU A 146 -20.30 7.96 0.20
CA LEU A 146 -20.63 9.38 0.09
C LEU A 146 -19.41 10.27 0.28
N THR A 147 -18.59 9.99 1.30
CA THR A 147 -17.33 10.72 1.54
C THR A 147 -16.41 10.59 0.32
N SER A 148 -16.27 9.41 -0.26
CA SER A 148 -15.44 9.18 -1.43
C SER A 148 -15.97 9.92 -2.67
N LEU A 149 -17.28 9.93 -2.87
CA LEU A 149 -17.92 10.65 -3.97
C LEU A 149 -17.71 12.16 -3.83
N PHE A 150 -18.07 12.74 -2.69
CA PHE A 150 -17.94 14.16 -2.45
C PHE A 150 -16.48 14.63 -2.42
N SER A 151 -15.57 13.82 -1.87
CA SER A 151 -14.14 14.14 -1.93
C SER A 151 -13.61 14.13 -3.36
N SER A 152 -14.05 13.20 -4.22
CA SER A 152 -13.65 13.16 -5.63
C SER A 152 -14.10 14.42 -6.38
N ILE A 153 -15.33 14.87 -6.12
CA ILE A 153 -15.85 16.13 -6.68
C ILE A 153 -15.07 17.33 -6.11
N GLY A 154 -14.80 17.35 -4.80
CA GLY A 154 -14.01 18.40 -4.14
C GLY A 154 -12.56 18.47 -4.67
N ILE A 155 -11.93 17.32 -4.94
CA ILE A 155 -10.63 17.25 -5.61
C ILE A 155 -10.71 17.92 -6.97
N PHE A 156 -11.73 17.61 -7.77
CA PHE A 156 -11.91 18.24 -9.09
C PHE A 156 -12.04 19.77 -8.99
N PHE A 157 -12.83 20.27 -8.05
CA PHE A 157 -12.95 21.72 -7.85
C PHE A 157 -11.67 22.37 -7.31
N SER A 158 -10.88 21.65 -6.51
CA SER A 158 -9.63 22.17 -5.97
C SER A 158 -8.59 22.49 -7.06
N PHE A 159 -8.65 21.84 -8.22
CA PHE A 159 -7.77 22.13 -9.35
C PHE A 159 -7.93 23.56 -9.91
N LYS A 160 -9.10 24.20 -9.71
CA LYS A 160 -9.32 25.58 -10.17
C LYS A 160 -8.50 26.62 -9.41
N LYS A 161 -8.17 26.32 -8.13
CA LYS A 161 -7.38 27.20 -7.24
C LYS A 161 -6.37 26.35 -6.47
N MET A 162 -5.42 25.78 -7.22
CA MET A 162 -4.38 24.94 -6.63
C MET A 162 -3.37 25.82 -5.89
N ASP A 163 -3.20 25.57 -4.61
CA ASP A 163 -2.12 26.11 -3.79
C ASP A 163 -1.16 24.99 -3.35
N PHE A 164 -0.10 25.37 -2.65
CA PHE A 164 0.92 24.41 -2.20
C PHE A 164 0.33 23.34 -1.28
N ASP A 165 -0.55 23.71 -0.34
CA ASP A 165 -1.07 22.79 0.68
C ASP A 165 -2.01 21.77 0.05
N LYS A 166 -2.87 22.18 -0.87
CA LYS A 166 -3.71 21.26 -1.66
C LYS A 166 -2.87 20.34 -2.52
N GLY A 167 -1.86 20.88 -3.20
CA GLY A 167 -0.93 20.09 -4.00
C GLY A 167 -0.21 19.04 -3.16
N PHE A 168 0.24 19.38 -1.94
CA PHE A 168 0.85 18.45 -1.01
C PHE A 168 -0.10 17.34 -0.57
N LEU A 169 -1.34 17.68 -0.22
CA LEU A 169 -2.36 16.71 0.19
C LEU A 169 -2.72 15.76 -0.96
N LEU A 170 -2.89 16.27 -2.18
CA LEU A 170 -3.14 15.44 -3.37
C LEU A 170 -1.97 14.52 -3.70
N PHE A 171 -0.75 15.05 -3.64
CA PHE A 171 0.44 14.24 -3.83
C PHE A 171 0.52 13.11 -2.80
N TYR A 172 0.27 13.39 -1.52
CA TYR A 172 0.26 12.39 -0.47
C TYR A 172 -0.86 11.35 -0.68
N LEU A 173 -2.07 11.80 -1.03
CA LEU A 173 -3.21 10.94 -1.34
C LEU A 173 -2.88 9.97 -2.47
N PHE A 174 -2.54 10.49 -3.64
CA PHE A 174 -2.29 9.66 -4.82
C PHE A 174 -1.06 8.78 -4.67
N PHE A 175 -0.01 9.28 -4.02
CA PHE A 175 1.16 8.45 -3.76
C PHE A 175 0.82 7.22 -2.91
N ASN A 176 0.05 7.38 -1.82
CA ASN A 176 -0.34 6.24 -0.99
C ASN A 176 -1.24 5.27 -1.77
N ILE A 177 -2.22 5.78 -2.52
CA ILE A 177 -3.09 4.94 -3.35
C ILE A 177 -2.26 4.13 -4.36
N LEU A 178 -1.37 4.79 -5.12
CA LEU A 178 -0.56 4.13 -6.13
C LEU A 178 0.41 3.13 -5.52
N LEU A 179 1.05 3.47 -4.40
CA LEU A 179 1.99 2.58 -3.72
C LEU A 179 1.29 1.32 -3.19
N PHE A 180 0.18 1.48 -2.45
CA PHE A 180 -0.51 0.32 -1.88
C PHE A 180 -1.18 -0.53 -2.95
N SER A 181 -1.58 0.03 -4.09
CA SER A 181 -2.18 -0.73 -5.19
C SER A 181 -1.23 -1.71 -5.88
N VAL A 182 0.09 -1.56 -5.69
CA VAL A 182 1.07 -2.57 -6.13
C VAL A 182 0.91 -3.89 -5.36
N PHE A 183 0.48 -3.79 -4.11
CA PHE A 183 0.31 -4.92 -3.19
C PHE A 183 -1.17 -5.34 -3.12
N PHE A 184 -1.56 -6.03 -2.07
CA PHE A 184 -2.97 -6.29 -1.79
C PHE A 184 -3.59 -5.16 -0.96
N ILE A 185 -4.91 -4.98 -1.04
CA ILE A 185 -5.60 -3.93 -0.31
C ILE A 185 -6.35 -4.50 0.89
N LEU A 186 -6.17 -3.82 2.03
CA LEU A 186 -6.93 -4.06 3.24
C LEU A 186 -7.77 -2.83 3.58
N PRO A 187 -8.93 -3.01 4.23
CA PRO A 187 -9.77 -1.89 4.70
C PRO A 187 -8.99 -0.83 5.50
N ARG A 188 -8.08 -1.27 6.37
CA ARG A 188 -7.25 -0.39 7.19
C ARG A 188 -6.31 0.52 6.40
N TYR A 189 -5.93 0.15 5.16
CA TYR A 189 -5.09 1.01 4.32
C TYR A 189 -5.89 2.19 3.76
N LYS A 190 -7.19 2.01 3.55
CA LYS A 190 -8.09 3.10 3.13
C LYS A 190 -8.25 4.15 4.22
N MET A 191 -8.12 3.78 5.49
CA MET A 191 -8.17 4.73 6.61
C MET A 191 -7.05 5.78 6.57
N ILE A 192 -5.92 5.48 5.94
CA ILE A 192 -4.79 6.42 5.82
C ILE A 192 -5.17 7.64 4.97
N ILE A 193 -6.00 7.46 3.95
CA ILE A 193 -6.42 8.54 3.05
C ILE A 193 -7.71 9.23 3.48
N LEU A 194 -8.50 8.63 4.38
CA LEU A 194 -9.79 9.15 4.80
C LEU A 194 -9.73 10.60 5.33
N PRO A 195 -8.77 11.00 6.20
CA PRO A 195 -8.67 12.39 6.65
C PRO A 195 -8.50 13.38 5.48
N ILE A 196 -7.74 13.00 4.46
CA ILE A 196 -7.53 13.84 3.28
C ILE A 196 -8.80 13.91 2.44
N GLN A 197 -9.51 12.80 2.29
CA GLN A 197 -10.81 12.79 1.62
C GLN A 197 -11.81 13.72 2.31
N LEU A 198 -11.86 13.74 3.65
CA LEU A 198 -12.71 14.66 4.41
C LEU A 198 -12.34 16.12 4.19
N ILE A 199 -11.05 16.44 4.09
CA ILE A 199 -10.59 17.80 3.76
C ILE A 199 -11.09 18.20 2.38
N PHE A 200 -10.91 17.34 1.36
CA PHE A 200 -11.37 17.65 0.00
C PHE A 200 -12.89 17.66 -0.13
N MET A 201 -13.62 16.86 0.64
CA MET A 201 -15.07 16.92 0.71
C MET A 201 -15.57 18.31 1.10
N ASN A 202 -14.87 19.02 1.98
CA ASN A 202 -15.22 20.39 2.39
C ASN A 202 -15.11 21.42 1.24
N TYR A 203 -14.39 21.13 0.16
CA TYR A 203 -14.34 22.00 -1.04
C TYR A 203 -15.53 21.78 -1.98
N PHE A 204 -16.35 20.79 -1.72
CA PHE A 204 -17.60 20.56 -2.43
C PHE A 204 -18.74 21.44 -1.89
N PHE A 205 -18.77 21.65 -0.58
CA PHE A 205 -19.75 22.51 0.11
C PHE A 205 -19.27 23.95 0.20
#